data_768dd228ef09b3601ad09b6280b238db
#
_entry.id   768dd228ef09b3601ad09b6280b238db
#
_cell.length_a   1.000
_cell.length_b   1.000
_cell.length_c   1.000
_cell.angle_alpha   90.00
_cell.angle_beta   90.00
_cell.angle_gamma   90.00
#
_symmetry.space_group_name_H-M   'P 1'
#
loop_
_entity.id
_entity.type
_entity.pdbx_description
1 polymer ?
#
loop_
_entity_poly.entity_id
_entity_poly.type
_entity_poly.pdbx_seq_one_letter_code
_entity_poly.pdbx_strand_id
1 'polypeptide(L)'
;MPRQYRPKHQPIRPAHAQQVETWLGREKIEHLQQCMRGWYGRPICLLDVPGSLWITADGDFVGHVNGGQFASALDYFETRLKRVWNALSTPQYGYCNAGFASISDALSRASQGYSQRRPFNKIGPTGVVGVTSSLWRVGPQPAAGVAPGAAPGGTAFSSSTTGALAFANPASGTNHLVGADASASVINNSLLVYDLIFGVVKTMASTATEAVTGVPTRYQSTTATDADYIGDNFGFIQVGGTALAATAHNWTTCLYADQDNASSTLPSLTGNSGAIVDRLDHPAQQWFAPLASGDVGIKAWTQMQCSASVATGVIWFMIGHPLGFMSFPVINSMLPFDWLTNRDQAPRVFDSACIAFLEPLKPATTATTYTGRLVTTSAAA
;
A
#
# COMPACT_ATOMS: atom_id res chain seq x y z
N MET A 1 -29.02 -1.07 25.52
CA MET A 1 -29.44 -0.72 24.14
C MET A 1 -29.03 0.71 23.87
N PRO A 2 -28.14 1.02 22.96
CA PRO A 2 -27.84 2.42 22.62
C PRO A 2 -29.01 3.01 21.84
N ARG A 3 -29.47 4.18 22.27
CA ARG A 3 -30.50 4.94 21.58
C ARG A 3 -30.01 5.30 20.18
N GLN A 4 -30.68 4.78 19.15
CA GLN A 4 -30.50 5.27 17.77
C GLN A 4 -30.92 6.73 17.71
N TYR A 5 -29.96 7.60 17.49
CA TYR A 5 -30.18 9.00 17.22
C TYR A 5 -30.80 9.11 15.82
N ARG A 6 -32.12 9.36 15.73
CA ARG A 6 -32.76 9.75 14.47
C ARG A 6 -32.63 11.26 14.33
N PRO A 7 -31.82 11.79 13.41
CA PRO A 7 -31.85 13.21 13.15
C PRO A 7 -33.23 13.61 12.65
N LYS A 8 -33.76 14.70 13.18
CA LYS A 8 -34.99 15.32 12.66
C LYS A 8 -34.65 15.95 11.32
N HIS A 9 -35.06 15.32 10.24
CA HIS A 9 -34.85 15.80 8.89
C HIS A 9 -35.76 17.02 8.64
N GLN A 10 -35.16 18.14 8.30
CA GLN A 10 -35.88 19.22 7.63
C GLN A 10 -35.47 19.25 6.15
N PRO A 11 -36.38 19.08 5.21
CA PRO A 11 -36.06 19.19 3.80
C PRO A 11 -35.56 20.59 3.47
N ILE A 12 -34.46 20.67 2.72
CA ILE A 12 -33.94 21.94 2.18
C ILE A 12 -35.05 22.50 1.24
N ARG A 13 -35.35 23.80 1.40
CA ARG A 13 -36.37 24.44 0.53
C ARG A 13 -35.97 24.27 -0.94
N PRO A 14 -36.95 24.04 -1.84
CA PRO A 14 -36.70 23.81 -3.27
C PRO A 14 -35.79 24.86 -3.95
N ALA A 15 -35.86 26.12 -3.50
CA ALA A 15 -35.00 27.19 -4.00
C ALA A 15 -33.50 26.97 -3.69
N HIS A 16 -33.16 26.30 -2.59
CA HIS A 16 -31.75 26.01 -2.25
C HIS A 16 -31.23 24.82 -3.05
N ALA A 17 -32.04 23.81 -3.30
CA ALA A 17 -31.65 22.68 -4.14
C ALA A 17 -31.34 23.14 -5.58
N GLN A 18 -32.17 24.05 -6.14
CA GLN A 18 -31.93 24.64 -7.44
C GLN A 18 -30.66 25.49 -7.52
N GLN A 19 -30.30 26.23 -6.45
CA GLN A 19 -29.04 26.97 -6.37
C GLN A 19 -27.84 26.04 -6.33
N VAL A 20 -27.92 24.93 -5.61
CA VAL A 20 -26.86 23.91 -5.53
C VAL A 20 -26.65 23.25 -6.89
N GLU A 21 -27.72 22.87 -7.59
CA GLU A 21 -27.64 22.33 -8.95
C GLU A 21 -27.03 23.32 -9.95
N THR A 22 -27.38 24.59 -9.87
CA THR A 22 -26.82 25.63 -10.74
C THR A 22 -25.32 25.85 -10.46
N TRP A 23 -24.90 25.71 -9.20
CA TRP A 23 -23.55 26.03 -8.78
C TRP A 23 -22.55 24.87 -8.96
N LEU A 24 -22.95 23.65 -8.69
CA LEU A 24 -22.11 22.45 -8.91
C LEU A 24 -22.15 21.94 -10.35
N GLY A 25 -23.21 22.28 -11.08
CA GLY A 25 -23.53 21.66 -12.36
C GLY A 25 -24.10 20.24 -12.18
N ARG A 26 -25.12 19.91 -13.00
CA ARG A 26 -25.85 18.64 -12.89
C ARG A 26 -24.94 17.42 -13.02
N GLU A 27 -23.96 17.48 -13.91
CA GLU A 27 -22.99 16.39 -14.15
C GLU A 27 -22.12 16.07 -12.91
N LYS A 28 -21.76 17.09 -12.13
CA LYS A 28 -20.95 16.91 -10.92
C LYS A 28 -21.75 16.31 -9.77
N ILE A 29 -23.02 16.65 -9.68
CA ILE A 29 -23.94 16.06 -8.70
C ILE A 29 -24.20 14.60 -9.05
N GLU A 30 -24.45 14.29 -10.32
CA GLU A 30 -24.65 12.92 -10.79
C GLU A 30 -23.40 12.07 -10.59
N HIS A 31 -22.22 12.63 -10.79
CA HIS A 31 -20.96 11.94 -10.52
C HIS A 31 -20.74 11.68 -9.03
N LEU A 32 -20.99 12.66 -8.16
CA LEU A 32 -20.99 12.49 -6.71
C LEU A 32 -21.99 11.40 -6.28
N GLN A 33 -23.19 11.40 -6.84
CA GLN A 33 -24.21 10.39 -6.57
C GLN A 33 -23.77 8.99 -7.02
N GLN A 34 -23.10 8.86 -8.17
CA GLN A 34 -22.55 7.59 -8.65
C GLN A 34 -21.45 7.06 -7.74
N CYS A 35 -20.52 7.91 -7.35
CA CYS A 35 -19.46 7.55 -6.40
C CYS A 35 -20.04 7.11 -5.06
N MET A 36 -21.09 7.77 -4.60
CA MET A 36 -21.73 7.47 -3.31
C MET A 36 -22.62 6.22 -3.37
N ARG A 37 -23.31 5.95 -4.48
CA ARG A 37 -24.08 4.71 -4.66
C ARG A 37 -23.21 3.47 -4.72
N GLY A 38 -22.01 3.59 -5.30
CA GLY A 38 -21.04 2.48 -5.35
C GLY A 38 -20.49 2.09 -3.98
N TRP A 39 -20.47 3.02 -3.03
CA TRP A 39 -19.74 2.79 -1.79
C TRP A 39 -20.56 2.20 -0.65
N TYR A 40 -21.82 2.59 -0.43
CA TYR A 40 -22.51 2.15 0.80
C TYR A 40 -24.00 1.85 0.71
N GLY A 41 -24.73 2.24 -0.33
CA GLY A 41 -26.20 2.13 -0.37
C GLY A 41 -26.90 2.83 0.81
N ARG A 42 -26.20 3.75 1.50
CA ARG A 42 -26.66 4.49 2.69
C ARG A 42 -26.38 5.98 2.49
N PRO A 43 -27.17 6.87 3.08
CA PRO A 43 -26.87 8.29 3.13
C PRO A 43 -25.50 8.51 3.80
N ILE A 44 -24.63 9.27 3.16
CA ILE A 44 -23.28 9.56 3.68
C ILE A 44 -23.30 10.94 4.33
N CYS A 45 -22.79 11.00 5.57
CA CYS A 45 -22.50 12.27 6.22
C CYS A 45 -21.21 12.84 5.64
N LEU A 46 -21.31 13.97 4.96
CA LEU A 46 -20.13 14.66 4.44
C LEU A 46 -19.30 15.35 5.54
N LEU A 47 -19.83 15.40 6.78
CA LEU A 47 -19.15 16.01 7.94
C LEU A 47 -19.58 15.32 9.23
N ASP A 48 -18.62 14.86 9.99
CA ASP A 48 -18.80 14.19 11.28
C ASP A 48 -18.84 15.22 12.44
N VAL A 49 -19.56 16.32 12.26
CA VAL A 49 -19.72 17.40 13.25
C VAL A 49 -21.16 17.88 13.36
N PRO A 50 -21.60 18.44 14.48
CA PRO A 50 -22.91 19.05 14.61
C PRO A 50 -23.15 20.10 13.52
N GLY A 51 -24.19 19.91 12.70
CA GLY A 51 -24.44 20.74 11.53
C GLY A 51 -24.14 20.06 10.19
N SER A 52 -24.06 18.75 10.18
CA SER A 52 -23.72 17.92 9.01
C SER A 52 -24.70 18.08 7.86
N LEU A 53 -24.15 18.13 6.64
CA LEU A 53 -24.91 18.03 5.41
C LEU A 53 -24.93 16.56 4.97
N TRP A 54 -26.11 16.05 4.66
CA TRP A 54 -26.32 14.69 4.20
C TRP A 54 -26.85 14.68 2.77
N ILE A 55 -26.40 13.75 1.97
CA ILE A 55 -26.96 13.47 0.65
C ILE A 55 -27.59 12.09 0.70
N THR A 56 -28.86 11.98 0.30
CA THR A 56 -29.56 10.69 0.20
C THR A 56 -29.14 9.96 -1.07
N ALA A 57 -29.45 8.66 -1.14
CA ALA A 57 -29.20 7.86 -2.35
C ALA A 57 -30.00 8.37 -3.57
N ASP A 58 -31.07 9.11 -3.35
CA ASP A 58 -31.92 9.71 -4.38
C ASP A 58 -31.44 11.11 -4.80
N GLY A 59 -30.37 11.62 -4.12
CA GLY A 59 -29.77 12.90 -4.44
C GLY A 59 -30.35 14.09 -3.70
N ASP A 60 -31.23 13.84 -2.75
CA ASP A 60 -31.79 14.91 -1.92
C ASP A 60 -30.78 15.36 -0.87
N PHE A 61 -30.66 16.65 -0.68
CA PHE A 61 -29.83 17.23 0.38
C PHE A 61 -30.64 17.32 1.67
N VAL A 62 -30.13 16.70 2.72
CA VAL A 62 -30.72 16.75 4.06
C VAL A 62 -29.67 17.31 5.01
N GLY A 63 -29.90 18.48 5.59
CA GLY A 63 -28.91 19.13 6.44
C GLY A 63 -29.48 19.75 7.69
N HIS A 64 -28.65 19.76 8.74
CA HIS A 64 -28.85 20.58 9.93
C HIS A 64 -27.80 21.67 9.93
N VAL A 65 -28.16 22.88 9.59
CA VAL A 65 -27.30 24.05 9.78
C VAL A 65 -27.59 24.59 11.17
N ASN A 66 -26.74 24.26 12.14
CA ASN A 66 -26.79 24.97 13.41
C ASN A 66 -26.29 26.40 13.17
N GLY A 67 -27.20 27.36 13.30
CA GLY A 67 -26.90 28.76 13.05
C GLY A 67 -25.73 29.24 13.89
N GLY A 68 -24.70 29.75 13.26
CA GLY A 68 -23.63 30.47 13.90
C GLY A 68 -22.26 30.38 13.21
N GLN A 69 -22.00 29.39 12.40
CA GLN A 69 -20.67 29.26 11.76
C GLN A 69 -20.63 29.57 10.25
N PHE A 70 -21.75 29.65 9.57
CA PHE A 70 -21.82 29.98 8.16
C PHE A 70 -22.99 30.96 7.90
N ALA A 71 -22.71 32.05 7.21
CA ALA A 71 -23.70 33.10 6.92
C ALA A 71 -24.81 32.61 5.96
N SER A 72 -24.57 31.53 5.19
CA SER A 72 -25.53 30.91 4.30
C SER A 72 -25.13 29.48 3.94
N ALA A 73 -26.06 28.70 3.39
CA ALA A 73 -25.75 27.39 2.79
C ALA A 73 -24.69 27.51 1.68
N LEU A 74 -24.68 28.64 0.96
CA LEU A 74 -23.73 28.95 -0.09
C LEU A 74 -22.31 29.12 0.46
N ASP A 75 -22.13 29.84 1.55
CA ASP A 75 -20.84 30.05 2.24
C ASP A 75 -20.27 28.71 2.74
N TYR A 76 -21.13 27.83 3.25
CA TYR A 76 -20.77 26.49 3.62
C TYR A 76 -20.30 25.66 2.42
N PHE A 77 -21.01 25.73 1.30
CA PHE A 77 -20.65 25.08 0.06
C PHE A 77 -19.33 25.62 -0.50
N GLU A 78 -19.14 26.90 -0.55
CA GLU A 78 -17.92 27.50 -1.08
C GLU A 78 -16.70 27.16 -0.21
N THR A 79 -16.86 27.15 1.10
CA THR A 79 -15.72 26.97 1.99
C THR A 79 -15.38 25.50 2.26
N ARG A 80 -16.37 24.63 2.35
CA ARG A 80 -16.17 23.23 2.76
C ARG A 80 -16.39 22.20 1.65
N LEU A 81 -17.50 22.26 0.92
CA LEU A 81 -17.77 21.29 -0.14
C LEU A 81 -16.87 21.49 -1.35
N LYS A 82 -16.50 22.72 -1.68
CA LYS A 82 -15.51 23.00 -2.71
C LYS A 82 -14.13 22.41 -2.35
N ARG A 83 -13.75 22.45 -1.07
CA ARG A 83 -12.53 21.79 -0.58
C ARG A 83 -12.66 20.27 -0.66
N VAL A 84 -13.78 19.71 -0.24
CA VAL A 84 -14.04 18.26 -0.33
C VAL A 84 -14.10 17.83 -1.80
N TRP A 85 -14.78 18.61 -2.65
CA TRP A 85 -14.81 18.34 -4.09
C TRP A 85 -13.44 18.44 -4.73
N ASN A 86 -12.66 19.48 -4.42
CA ASN A 86 -11.30 19.61 -4.92
C ASN A 86 -10.41 18.49 -4.38
N ALA A 87 -10.61 18.05 -3.14
CA ALA A 87 -9.92 16.90 -2.56
C ALA A 87 -10.33 15.57 -3.22
N LEU A 88 -11.59 15.42 -3.64
CA LEU A 88 -12.09 14.22 -4.35
C LEU A 88 -11.80 14.26 -5.85
N SER A 89 -11.66 15.44 -6.44
CA SER A 89 -11.37 15.63 -7.87
C SER A 89 -9.88 15.84 -8.17
N THR A 90 -9.08 16.12 -7.13
CA THR A 90 -7.62 16.10 -7.24
C THR A 90 -7.16 14.68 -6.92
N PRO A 91 -6.30 14.05 -7.74
CA PRO A 91 -5.70 12.77 -7.40
C PRO A 91 -5.09 12.88 -6.01
N GLN A 92 -5.67 12.21 -5.03
CA GLN A 92 -5.09 12.16 -3.70
C GLN A 92 -3.87 11.26 -3.74
N TYR A 93 -2.86 11.63 -2.99
CA TYR A 93 -1.59 10.95 -2.81
C TYR A 93 -1.77 9.42 -2.73
N GLY A 94 -1.05 8.70 -3.57
CA GLY A 94 -0.98 7.24 -3.55
C GLY A 94 -2.09 6.49 -4.27
N TYR A 95 -3.19 7.13 -4.67
CA TYR A 95 -4.31 6.46 -5.34
C TYR A 95 -4.45 6.94 -6.77
N CYS A 96 -3.58 6.46 -7.63
CA CYS A 96 -3.74 6.69 -9.06
C CYS A 96 -4.81 5.77 -9.64
N ASN A 97 -6.05 6.21 -9.65
CA ASN A 97 -7.06 5.75 -10.60
C ASN A 97 -6.78 6.24 -12.03
N ALA A 98 -5.58 6.69 -12.29
CA ALA A 98 -5.17 7.32 -13.52
C ALA A 98 -5.14 6.33 -14.71
N GLY A 99 -6.04 5.42 -14.79
CA GLY A 99 -6.01 4.44 -15.85
C GLY A 99 -7.39 4.00 -16.33
N PHE A 100 -8.40 3.97 -15.48
CA PHE A 100 -9.75 3.56 -15.86
C PHE A 100 -10.71 4.75 -15.74
N ALA A 101 -11.52 4.98 -16.78
CA ALA A 101 -12.55 6.02 -16.74
C ALA A 101 -13.66 5.68 -15.73
N SER A 102 -13.89 4.40 -15.46
CA SER A 102 -14.90 3.88 -14.54
C SER A 102 -14.66 2.40 -14.22
N ILE A 103 -15.38 1.85 -13.22
CA ILE A 103 -15.41 0.40 -12.96
C ILE A 103 -15.90 -0.37 -14.20
N SER A 104 -16.89 0.16 -14.93
CA SER A 104 -17.38 -0.44 -16.17
C SER A 104 -16.29 -0.49 -17.25
N ASP A 105 -15.44 0.52 -17.35
CA ASP A 105 -14.30 0.53 -18.25
C ASP A 105 -13.30 -0.58 -17.86
N ALA A 106 -12.94 -0.70 -16.58
CA ALA A 106 -12.05 -1.76 -16.11
C ALA A 106 -12.60 -3.17 -16.41
N LEU A 107 -13.90 -3.39 -16.19
CA LEU A 107 -14.55 -4.67 -16.51
C LEU A 107 -14.61 -4.93 -18.02
N SER A 108 -14.90 -3.92 -18.84
CA SER A 108 -14.89 -4.01 -20.29
C SER A 108 -13.49 -4.40 -20.80
N ARG A 109 -12.45 -3.74 -20.33
CA ARG A 109 -11.07 -4.06 -20.70
C ARG A 109 -10.67 -5.46 -20.25
N ALA A 110 -11.06 -5.88 -19.06
CA ALA A 110 -10.82 -7.23 -18.58
C ALA A 110 -11.47 -8.30 -19.49
N SER A 111 -12.70 -8.05 -19.99
CA SER A 111 -13.42 -8.93 -20.90
C SER A 111 -12.84 -8.96 -22.32
N GLN A 112 -12.18 -7.87 -22.74
CA GLN A 112 -11.52 -7.76 -24.06
C GLN A 112 -10.12 -8.38 -24.11
N GLY A 113 -9.67 -9.04 -23.03
CA GLY A 113 -8.38 -9.72 -23.01
C GLY A 113 -7.19 -8.89 -22.51
N TYR A 114 -7.43 -7.69 -21.98
CA TYR A 114 -6.39 -6.85 -21.37
C TYR A 114 -6.00 -7.26 -19.95
N SER A 115 -6.45 -8.44 -19.50
CA SER A 115 -6.12 -8.99 -18.18
C SER A 115 -5.05 -10.04 -18.26
N GLN A 116 -4.16 -10.01 -17.28
CA GLN A 116 -3.15 -11.05 -17.06
C GLN A 116 -3.41 -11.75 -15.72
N ARG A 117 -3.17 -13.05 -15.70
CA ARG A 117 -3.29 -13.89 -14.51
C ARG A 117 -1.97 -14.57 -14.26
N ARG A 118 -1.38 -14.37 -13.08
CA ARG A 118 -0.09 -14.97 -12.71
C ARG A 118 -0.26 -15.85 -11.47
N PRO A 119 -0.10 -17.17 -11.64
CA PRO A 119 -0.15 -18.08 -10.50
C PRO A 119 1.08 -17.92 -9.61
N PHE A 120 0.89 -18.12 -8.31
CA PHE A 120 1.98 -18.23 -7.35
C PHE A 120 1.77 -19.38 -6.38
N ASN A 121 2.88 -19.90 -5.88
CA ASN A 121 2.92 -20.85 -4.77
C ASN A 121 4.17 -20.54 -3.95
N LYS A 122 4.00 -20.11 -2.71
CA LYS A 122 5.08 -19.76 -1.79
C LYS A 122 4.97 -20.56 -0.51
N ILE A 123 6.08 -21.04 -0.02
CA ILE A 123 6.14 -21.77 1.25
C ILE A 123 6.94 -20.89 2.22
N GLY A 124 6.24 -20.20 3.12
CA GLY A 124 6.88 -19.35 4.12
C GLY A 124 7.81 -20.14 5.02
N PRO A 125 8.84 -19.51 5.58
CA PRO A 125 9.75 -20.19 6.51
C PRO A 125 9.01 -20.54 7.80
N THR A 126 9.54 -21.52 8.55
CA THR A 126 9.21 -21.65 9.97
C THR A 126 9.60 -20.35 10.66
N GLY A 127 8.83 -19.92 11.65
CA GLY A 127 9.06 -18.59 12.22
C GLY A 127 8.69 -18.47 13.70
N VAL A 128 8.53 -17.26 14.13
CA VAL A 128 8.09 -16.89 15.47
C VAL A 128 6.75 -16.16 15.35
N VAL A 129 5.81 -16.49 16.24
CA VAL A 129 4.51 -15.83 16.30
C VAL A 129 4.68 -14.31 16.47
N GLY A 130 3.94 -13.54 15.70
CA GLY A 130 3.99 -12.07 15.71
C GLY A 130 5.19 -11.45 14.99
N VAL A 131 6.03 -12.26 14.32
CA VAL A 131 7.17 -11.75 13.54
C VAL A 131 6.89 -11.88 12.06
N THR A 132 7.20 -10.83 11.31
CA THR A 132 7.07 -10.81 9.84
C THR A 132 8.19 -11.63 9.19
N SER A 133 7.84 -12.34 8.12
CA SER A 133 8.79 -13.07 7.28
C SER A 133 8.68 -12.63 5.82
N SER A 134 9.82 -12.53 5.15
CA SER A 134 9.87 -12.29 3.72
C SER A 134 9.72 -13.60 2.95
N LEU A 135 8.93 -13.60 1.90
CA LEU A 135 8.79 -14.73 1.00
C LEU A 135 9.62 -14.56 -0.29
N TRP A 136 10.53 -13.58 -0.30
CA TRP A 136 11.37 -13.32 -1.46
C TRP A 136 12.25 -14.52 -1.82
N ARG A 137 12.93 -15.10 -0.84
CA ARG A 137 13.88 -16.19 -1.05
C ARG A 137 13.27 -17.59 -1.10
N VAL A 138 11.98 -17.72 -0.86
CA VAL A 138 11.32 -19.04 -0.88
C VAL A 138 10.66 -19.33 -2.22
N GLY A 139 10.63 -20.62 -2.58
CA GLY A 139 9.95 -21.13 -3.77
C GLY A 139 8.57 -21.69 -3.45
N PRO A 140 7.97 -22.50 -4.39
CA PRO A 140 8.52 -22.82 -5.71
C PRO A 140 8.15 -21.84 -6.84
N GLN A 141 7.03 -21.08 -6.72
CA GLN A 141 6.53 -20.25 -7.83
C GLN A 141 6.10 -18.85 -7.33
N PRO A 142 6.77 -17.79 -7.78
CA PRO A 142 8.03 -17.78 -8.52
C PRO A 142 9.16 -18.45 -7.73
N ALA A 143 10.26 -18.77 -8.40
CA ALA A 143 11.43 -19.35 -7.76
C ALA A 143 11.96 -18.46 -6.62
N ALA A 144 12.86 -19.00 -5.80
CA ALA A 144 13.53 -18.21 -4.78
C ALA A 144 14.27 -17.03 -5.42
N GLY A 145 14.09 -15.86 -4.83
CA GLY A 145 14.72 -14.63 -5.29
C GLY A 145 16.21 -14.55 -4.94
N VAL A 146 16.93 -13.77 -5.72
CA VAL A 146 18.37 -13.55 -5.55
C VAL A 146 18.65 -12.56 -4.43
N ALA A 147 19.86 -12.64 -3.86
CA ALA A 147 20.37 -11.65 -2.91
C ALA A 147 20.57 -10.29 -3.60
N PRO A 148 20.36 -9.18 -2.89
CA PRO A 148 20.79 -7.87 -3.39
C PRO A 148 22.31 -7.76 -3.46
N GLY A 149 22.80 -6.75 -4.18
CA GLY A 149 24.21 -6.41 -4.22
C GLY A 149 24.72 -5.83 -2.89
N ALA A 150 26.04 -5.86 -2.73
CA ALA A 150 26.69 -5.26 -1.57
C ALA A 150 26.63 -3.72 -1.61
N ALA A 151 26.82 -3.09 -0.44
CA ALA A 151 27.06 -1.67 -0.35
C ALA A 151 28.36 -1.29 -1.12
N PRO A 152 28.44 -0.07 -1.68
CA PRO A 152 27.43 0.99 -1.66
C PRO A 152 26.36 0.88 -2.75
N GLY A 153 26.51 0.02 -3.76
CA GLY A 153 25.65 0.02 -4.95
C GLY A 153 24.27 -0.61 -4.76
N GLY A 154 24.19 -1.74 -4.05
CA GLY A 154 22.95 -2.50 -3.94
C GLY A 154 22.43 -3.04 -5.28
N THR A 155 21.13 -3.33 -5.34
CA THR A 155 20.42 -3.80 -6.55
C THR A 155 19.06 -3.14 -6.68
N ALA A 156 18.78 -2.51 -7.81
CA ALA A 156 17.43 -2.17 -8.22
C ALA A 156 16.77 -3.43 -8.84
N PHE A 157 15.69 -3.90 -8.23
CA PHE A 157 14.98 -5.09 -8.69
C PHE A 157 14.00 -4.77 -9.83
N SER A 158 13.76 -5.74 -10.69
CA SER A 158 12.84 -5.61 -11.82
C SER A 158 12.09 -6.92 -12.08
N SER A 159 11.16 -6.90 -13.01
CA SER A 159 10.42 -8.09 -13.46
C SER A 159 11.30 -9.20 -14.04
N SER A 160 12.51 -8.87 -14.50
CA SER A 160 13.50 -9.84 -14.98
C SER A 160 14.35 -10.44 -13.87
N THR A 161 14.25 -9.94 -12.64
CA THR A 161 15.00 -10.49 -11.51
C THR A 161 14.45 -11.87 -11.11
N THR A 162 15.33 -12.84 -10.93
CA THR A 162 14.94 -14.16 -10.44
C THR A 162 14.21 -14.06 -9.12
N GLY A 163 13.04 -14.65 -9.01
CA GLY A 163 12.16 -14.56 -7.85
C GLY A 163 10.98 -13.59 -8.02
N ALA A 164 11.00 -12.73 -9.04
CA ALA A 164 9.89 -11.84 -9.34
C ALA A 164 8.68 -12.59 -9.88
N LEU A 165 7.48 -12.25 -9.43
CA LEU A 165 6.24 -12.58 -10.12
C LEU A 165 5.98 -11.49 -11.16
N ALA A 166 6.42 -11.71 -12.38
CA ALA A 166 6.40 -10.72 -13.44
C ALA A 166 5.06 -10.68 -14.18
N PHE A 167 4.59 -9.47 -14.45
CA PHE A 167 3.54 -9.19 -15.43
C PHE A 167 4.18 -8.64 -16.70
N ALA A 168 3.59 -8.93 -17.85
CA ALA A 168 4.04 -8.31 -19.10
C ALA A 168 3.58 -6.84 -19.11
N ASN A 169 4.46 -5.96 -19.59
CA ASN A 169 4.09 -4.57 -19.80
C ASN A 169 3.00 -4.48 -20.90
N PRO A 170 1.98 -3.64 -20.73
CA PRO A 170 1.01 -3.42 -21.80
C PRO A 170 1.67 -2.69 -22.98
N ALA A 171 1.13 -2.89 -24.17
CA ALA A 171 1.62 -2.18 -25.37
C ALA A 171 1.37 -0.65 -25.27
N SER A 172 0.35 -0.26 -24.54
CA SER A 172 0.01 1.12 -24.20
C SER A 172 -0.77 1.15 -22.89
N GLY A 173 -0.77 2.28 -22.20
CA GLY A 173 -1.46 2.45 -20.92
C GLY A 173 -0.70 1.84 -19.74
N THR A 174 -1.40 1.54 -18.67
CA THR A 174 -0.84 1.11 -17.39
C THR A 174 -1.48 -0.16 -16.88
N ASN A 175 -0.70 -1.05 -16.26
CA ASN A 175 -1.25 -2.21 -15.54
C ASN A 175 -1.73 -1.83 -14.15
N HIS A 176 -2.84 -2.43 -13.73
CA HIS A 176 -3.38 -2.28 -12.39
C HIS A 176 -3.69 -3.65 -11.78
N LEU A 177 -3.35 -3.83 -10.52
CA LEU A 177 -3.71 -5.01 -9.75
C LEU A 177 -5.19 -4.90 -9.36
N VAL A 178 -6.04 -5.75 -9.93
CA VAL A 178 -7.49 -5.65 -9.76
C VAL A 178 -8.05 -6.73 -8.84
N GLY A 179 -7.31 -7.81 -8.63
CA GLY A 179 -7.77 -8.86 -7.74
C GLY A 179 -6.80 -10.02 -7.60
N ALA A 180 -7.18 -10.96 -6.75
CA ALA A 180 -6.50 -12.24 -6.57
C ALA A 180 -7.50 -13.31 -6.14
N ASP A 181 -7.09 -14.56 -6.38
CA ASP A 181 -7.65 -15.72 -5.68
C ASP A 181 -6.50 -16.42 -4.96
N ALA A 182 -6.63 -16.63 -3.67
CA ALA A 182 -5.56 -17.25 -2.90
C ALA A 182 -6.07 -18.05 -1.69
N SER A 183 -5.24 -18.98 -1.25
CA SER A 183 -5.44 -19.76 -0.02
C SER A 183 -4.17 -19.83 0.79
N ALA A 184 -4.29 -20.05 2.09
CA ALA A 184 -3.20 -20.31 3.02
C ALA A 184 -3.43 -21.62 3.77
N SER A 185 -2.34 -22.35 4.07
CA SER A 185 -2.39 -23.59 4.84
C SER A 185 -2.46 -23.39 6.36
N VAL A 186 -2.40 -22.13 6.83
CA VAL A 186 -2.52 -21.77 8.24
C VAL A 186 -3.58 -20.68 8.38
N ILE A 187 -4.49 -20.87 9.34
CA ILE A 187 -5.59 -19.92 9.65
C ILE A 187 -5.08 -18.61 10.24
N ASN A 188 -5.85 -17.54 10.05
CA ASN A 188 -5.56 -16.18 10.56
C ASN A 188 -4.22 -15.62 10.09
N ASN A 189 -3.76 -16.06 8.93
CA ASN A 189 -2.57 -15.53 8.31
C ASN A 189 -2.90 -14.39 7.35
N SER A 190 -1.86 -13.67 6.94
CA SER A 190 -1.98 -12.59 5.95
C SER A 190 -0.79 -12.60 5.00
N LEU A 191 -0.98 -12.00 3.84
CA LEU A 191 0.03 -11.85 2.82
C LEU A 191 -0.03 -10.43 2.26
N LEU A 192 1.08 -9.69 2.34
CA LEU A 192 1.26 -8.42 1.65
C LEU A 192 1.86 -8.68 0.28
N VAL A 193 1.19 -8.21 -0.76
CA VAL A 193 1.71 -8.11 -2.13
C VAL A 193 2.37 -6.75 -2.28
N TYR A 194 3.61 -6.72 -2.77
CA TYR A 194 4.34 -5.47 -2.96
C TYR A 194 5.26 -5.55 -4.17
N ASP A 195 5.61 -4.40 -4.73
CA ASP A 195 6.69 -4.27 -5.71
C ASP A 195 8.01 -4.08 -4.95
N LEU A 196 8.93 -5.03 -5.08
CA LEU A 196 10.27 -4.95 -4.52
C LEU A 196 11.14 -4.08 -5.43
N ILE A 197 11.52 -2.90 -4.95
CA ILE A 197 12.15 -1.90 -5.81
C ILE A 197 13.66 -1.78 -5.64
N PHE A 198 14.18 -2.04 -4.43
CA PHE A 198 15.61 -1.94 -4.16
C PHE A 198 16.02 -2.82 -2.97
N GLY A 199 17.29 -3.18 -2.95
CA GLY A 199 17.91 -3.86 -1.81
C GLY A 199 19.42 -3.70 -1.78
N VAL A 200 20.01 -3.72 -0.59
CA VAL A 200 21.44 -3.65 -0.36
C VAL A 200 21.84 -4.53 0.80
N VAL A 201 22.98 -5.18 0.67
CA VAL A 201 23.55 -6.08 1.70
C VAL A 201 24.43 -5.31 2.67
N LYS A 202 24.24 -5.59 3.97
CA LYS A 202 25.18 -5.25 5.03
C LYS A 202 25.69 -6.53 5.71
N THR A 203 27.00 -6.64 5.86
CA THR A 203 27.61 -7.69 6.68
C THR A 203 27.58 -7.27 8.16
N MET A 204 27.25 -8.21 9.04
CA MET A 204 27.06 -7.92 10.48
C MET A 204 28.36 -7.87 11.28
N ALA A 205 29.49 -8.22 10.68
CA ALA A 205 30.79 -8.21 11.35
C ALA A 205 31.39 -6.80 11.62
N SER A 206 30.73 -5.75 11.06
CA SER A 206 31.21 -4.36 11.18
C SER A 206 30.18 -3.46 11.83
N THR A 207 30.64 -2.61 12.76
CA THR A 207 29.85 -1.51 13.35
C THR A 207 30.05 -0.18 12.61
N ALA A 208 30.95 -0.15 11.62
CA ALA A 208 31.16 1.05 10.82
C ALA A 208 29.90 1.41 10.01
N THR A 209 29.72 2.69 9.78
CA THR A 209 28.72 3.17 8.84
C THR A 209 29.07 2.72 7.43
N GLU A 210 28.06 2.26 6.69
CA GLU A 210 28.20 1.89 5.29
C GLU A 210 27.30 2.81 4.46
N ALA A 211 27.90 3.57 3.55
CA ALA A 211 27.16 4.42 2.63
C ALA A 211 26.40 3.56 1.60
N VAL A 212 25.21 4.03 1.19
CA VAL A 212 24.45 3.47 0.10
C VAL A 212 24.29 4.56 -0.97
N THR A 213 24.68 4.25 -2.20
CA THR A 213 24.62 5.17 -3.35
C THR A 213 23.70 4.68 -4.45
N GLY A 214 23.29 3.40 -4.38
CA GLY A 214 22.30 2.86 -5.31
C GLY A 214 20.90 3.37 -4.97
N VAL A 215 20.12 3.58 -6.01
CA VAL A 215 18.75 4.10 -5.91
C VAL A 215 17.76 3.18 -6.63
N PRO A 216 16.50 3.12 -6.19
CA PRO A 216 15.44 2.49 -6.96
C PRO A 216 15.24 3.18 -8.32
N THR A 217 14.68 2.45 -9.27
CA THR A 217 14.35 2.96 -10.62
C THR A 217 12.88 3.36 -10.78
N ARG A 218 12.04 3.04 -9.81
CA ARG A 218 10.60 3.32 -9.80
C ARG A 218 10.23 4.10 -8.54
N TYR A 219 9.07 4.76 -8.57
CA TYR A 219 8.52 5.54 -7.45
C TYR A 219 9.49 6.60 -6.91
N GLN A 220 10.10 7.34 -7.84
CA GLN A 220 11.11 8.36 -7.52
C GLN A 220 10.61 9.80 -7.72
N SER A 221 9.39 10.01 -8.22
CA SER A 221 8.82 11.34 -8.38
C SER A 221 8.68 12.07 -7.03
N THR A 222 8.82 13.39 -7.05
CA THR A 222 8.55 14.28 -5.91
C THR A 222 7.25 15.04 -6.08
N THR A 223 6.55 14.87 -7.20
CA THR A 223 5.32 15.60 -7.50
C THR A 223 4.11 14.68 -7.43
N ALA A 224 3.07 15.14 -6.75
CA ALA A 224 1.83 14.38 -6.58
C ALA A 224 0.99 14.25 -7.87
N THR A 225 1.40 14.90 -8.95
CA THR A 225 0.72 14.85 -10.25
C THR A 225 1.21 13.72 -11.14
N ASP A 226 2.37 13.14 -10.80
CA ASP A 226 2.96 12.07 -11.59
C ASP A 226 2.40 10.72 -11.19
N ALA A 227 2.23 9.85 -12.17
CA ALA A 227 1.89 8.46 -11.95
C ALA A 227 2.95 7.71 -11.12
N ASP A 228 4.14 8.26 -11.03
CA ASP A 228 5.27 7.74 -10.26
C ASP A 228 5.38 8.33 -8.86
N TYR A 229 4.35 9.05 -8.41
CA TYR A 229 4.34 9.60 -7.07
C TYR A 229 4.56 8.48 -6.05
N ILE A 230 5.41 8.79 -5.09
CA ILE A 230 5.68 7.90 -3.99
C ILE A 230 5.16 8.51 -2.70
N GLY A 231 4.43 7.94 -1.97
CA GLY A 231 4.07 8.32 -0.62
C GLY A 231 4.16 7.10 0.29
N ASP A 232 4.09 5.92 -0.26
CA ASP A 232 3.83 4.71 0.50
C ASP A 232 4.95 3.68 0.41
N ASN A 233 6.11 4.04 -0.17
CA ASN A 233 7.24 3.12 -0.17
C ASN A 233 7.69 2.86 1.26
N PHE A 234 7.85 1.60 1.61
CA PHE A 234 8.31 1.19 2.93
C PHE A 234 9.70 0.57 2.86
N GLY A 235 10.49 0.85 3.89
CA GLY A 235 11.75 0.16 4.13
C GLY A 235 11.55 -1.02 5.09
N PHE A 236 12.31 -2.08 4.91
CA PHE A 236 12.38 -3.17 5.87
C PHE A 236 13.78 -3.78 5.92
N ILE A 237 14.10 -4.36 7.07
CA ILE A 237 15.41 -4.95 7.33
C ILE A 237 15.21 -6.45 7.49
N GLN A 238 15.79 -7.24 6.60
CA GLN A 238 15.59 -8.68 6.50
C GLN A 238 16.90 -9.42 6.79
N VAL A 239 16.83 -10.51 7.55
CA VAL A 239 17.94 -11.47 7.65
C VAL A 239 18.09 -12.17 6.30
N GLY A 240 19.25 -11.99 5.70
CA GLY A 240 19.57 -12.48 4.36
C GLY A 240 20.01 -13.94 4.29
N GLY A 241 21.13 -14.20 3.60
CA GLY A 241 21.59 -15.57 3.32
C GLY A 241 22.13 -16.35 4.50
N THR A 242 22.48 -15.68 5.59
CA THR A 242 23.08 -16.30 6.78
C THR A 242 22.38 -15.80 8.03
N ALA A 243 21.95 -16.72 8.90
CA ALA A 243 21.30 -16.40 10.17
C ALA A 243 22.23 -15.61 11.10
N LEU A 244 21.64 -14.77 11.94
CA LEU A 244 22.36 -13.96 12.90
C LEU A 244 22.82 -14.79 14.10
N ALA A 245 24.04 -14.53 14.57
CA ALA A 245 24.46 -15.00 15.87
C ALA A 245 23.64 -14.33 16.99
N ALA A 246 23.66 -14.94 18.19
CA ALA A 246 22.92 -14.47 19.36
C ALA A 246 23.61 -13.26 20.02
N THR A 247 23.88 -12.21 19.27
CA THR A 247 24.43 -10.95 19.75
C THR A 247 23.36 -9.87 19.71
N ALA A 248 23.10 -9.23 20.85
CA ALA A 248 22.19 -8.09 20.93
C ALA A 248 22.74 -6.91 20.11
N HIS A 249 21.91 -6.32 19.31
CA HIS A 249 22.27 -5.20 18.44
C HIS A 249 21.05 -4.29 18.18
N ASN A 250 21.36 -3.07 17.76
CA ASN A 250 20.37 -2.07 17.34
C ASN A 250 20.80 -1.48 15.99
N TRP A 251 19.83 -1.08 15.21
CA TRP A 251 20.00 -0.23 14.04
C TRP A 251 19.99 1.22 14.51
N THR A 252 21.11 1.91 14.44
CA THR A 252 21.29 3.22 15.08
C THR A 252 21.26 4.36 14.08
N THR A 253 22.29 4.58 13.33
CA THR A 253 22.41 5.71 12.39
C THR A 253 22.10 5.24 10.96
N CYS A 254 20.88 4.77 10.72
CA CYS A 254 20.41 4.43 9.40
C CYS A 254 19.75 5.64 8.77
N LEU A 255 20.28 6.11 7.64
CA LEU A 255 19.77 7.29 6.94
C LEU A 255 19.06 6.86 5.66
N TYR A 256 18.07 7.65 5.28
CA TYR A 256 17.32 7.47 4.05
C TYR A 256 16.96 8.82 3.43
N ALA A 257 16.64 8.83 2.15
CA ALA A 257 15.96 9.92 1.49
C ALA A 257 14.44 9.68 1.64
N ASP A 258 13.72 10.66 2.15
CA ASP A 258 12.27 10.63 2.33
C ASP A 258 11.51 10.87 1.00
N GLN A 259 10.21 11.04 1.05
CA GLN A 259 9.34 11.31 -0.09
C GLN A 259 9.70 12.61 -0.85
N ASP A 260 10.34 13.57 -0.20
CA ASP A 260 10.72 14.88 -0.74
C ASP A 260 12.20 14.96 -1.14
N ASN A 261 12.93 13.84 -1.07
CA ASN A 261 14.39 13.75 -1.22
C ASN A 261 15.19 14.42 -0.09
N ALA A 262 14.57 14.77 1.02
CA ALA A 262 15.32 15.23 2.19
C ALA A 262 15.98 14.05 2.90
N SER A 263 17.12 14.28 3.54
CA SER A 263 17.80 13.27 4.33
C SER A 263 17.15 13.15 5.69
N SER A 264 16.67 11.97 6.01
CA SER A 264 16.06 11.63 7.28
C SER A 264 16.79 10.48 7.98
N THR A 265 16.62 10.38 9.31
CA THR A 265 17.22 9.33 10.11
C THR A 265 16.14 8.40 10.64
N LEU A 266 16.30 7.10 10.43
CA LEU A 266 15.44 6.08 11.05
C LEU A 266 15.52 6.20 12.57
N PRO A 267 14.39 6.13 13.29
CA PRO A 267 14.44 5.91 14.74
C PRO A 267 15.29 4.68 15.07
N SER A 268 15.99 4.70 16.19
CA SER A 268 16.78 3.54 16.61
C SER A 268 15.88 2.32 16.79
N LEU A 269 16.20 1.22 16.13
CA LEU A 269 15.44 -0.02 16.15
C LEU A 269 16.24 -1.13 16.83
N THR A 270 15.56 -1.88 17.69
CA THR A 270 16.15 -3.10 18.27
C THR A 270 16.09 -4.23 17.25
N GLY A 271 17.26 -4.83 16.96
CA GLY A 271 17.35 -6.01 16.13
C GLY A 271 17.00 -7.29 16.88
N ASN A 272 16.78 -8.37 16.14
CA ASN A 272 16.41 -9.68 16.66
C ASN A 272 17.65 -10.60 16.74
N SER A 273 18.32 -10.67 17.88
CA SER A 273 19.48 -11.56 18.06
C SER A 273 19.12 -13.03 17.80
N GLY A 274 20.00 -13.75 17.12
CA GLY A 274 19.76 -15.13 16.72
C GLY A 274 18.66 -15.30 15.67
N ALA A 275 18.30 -14.24 14.96
CA ALA A 275 17.23 -14.31 13.96
C ALA A 275 17.63 -15.22 12.78
N ILE A 276 16.68 -16.07 12.39
CA ILE A 276 16.84 -16.97 11.24
C ILE A 276 16.66 -16.23 9.92
N VAL A 277 17.14 -16.84 8.85
CA VAL A 277 16.98 -16.34 7.48
C VAL A 277 15.50 -16.05 7.14
N ASP A 278 15.29 -15.01 6.37
CA ASP A 278 14.00 -14.52 5.87
C ASP A 278 13.08 -13.85 6.91
N ARG A 279 13.48 -13.77 8.18
CA ARG A 279 12.79 -12.94 9.18
C ARG A 279 13.19 -11.48 9.04
N LEU A 280 12.28 -10.59 9.43
CA LEU A 280 12.64 -9.19 9.56
C LEU A 280 13.43 -8.96 10.85
N ASP A 281 14.44 -8.12 10.76
CA ASP A 281 15.35 -7.77 11.85
C ASP A 281 15.08 -6.38 12.42
N HIS A 282 13.83 -6.17 12.81
CA HIS A 282 13.36 -4.99 13.53
C HIS A 282 12.22 -5.41 14.48
N PRO A 283 11.70 -4.52 15.34
CA PRO A 283 10.74 -4.91 16.37
C PRO A 283 9.62 -5.80 15.87
N ALA A 284 9.24 -6.77 16.68
CA ALA A 284 8.11 -7.66 16.43
C ALA A 284 6.83 -6.84 16.17
N GLN A 285 5.88 -7.43 15.44
CA GLN A 285 4.61 -6.82 15.06
C GLN A 285 4.73 -5.65 14.07
N GLN A 286 5.87 -5.47 13.43
CA GLN A 286 6.05 -4.51 12.35
C GLN A 286 6.48 -5.22 11.07
N TRP A 287 5.84 -4.91 9.95
CA TRP A 287 6.23 -5.39 8.63
C TRP A 287 7.08 -4.37 7.85
N PHE A 288 7.31 -3.20 8.44
CA PHE A 288 8.10 -2.09 7.90
C PHE A 288 8.96 -1.47 8.99
N ALA A 289 10.05 -0.85 8.62
CA ALA A 289 10.85 0.00 9.50
C ALA A 289 10.13 1.36 9.68
N PRO A 290 9.83 1.78 10.92
CA PRO A 290 9.17 3.06 11.13
C PRO A 290 10.05 4.21 10.66
N LEU A 291 9.46 5.16 9.94
CA LEU A 291 10.14 6.36 9.47
C LEU A 291 10.17 7.46 10.55
N ALA A 292 10.92 8.51 10.32
CA ALA A 292 10.91 9.69 11.17
C ALA A 292 9.54 10.37 11.15
N SER A 293 9.25 11.15 12.20
CA SER A 293 7.95 11.83 12.31
C SER A 293 7.75 12.83 11.17
N GLY A 294 6.65 12.67 10.45
CA GLY A 294 6.28 13.51 9.29
C GLY A 294 6.60 12.87 7.95
N ASP A 295 7.45 11.86 7.90
CA ASP A 295 7.77 11.15 6.67
C ASP A 295 6.68 10.11 6.35
N VAL A 296 6.33 10.02 5.08
CA VAL A 296 5.27 9.14 4.57
C VAL A 296 5.78 8.09 3.58
N GLY A 297 7.08 8.12 3.25
CA GLY A 297 7.69 7.16 2.34
C GLY A 297 9.20 7.27 2.29
N ILE A 298 9.84 6.22 1.81
CA ILE A 298 11.29 6.13 1.62
C ILE A 298 11.62 6.03 0.12
N LYS A 299 12.50 6.88 -0.36
CA LYS A 299 13.01 6.83 -1.75
C LYS A 299 14.24 5.98 -1.90
N ALA A 300 15.20 6.14 -0.98
CA ALA A 300 16.46 5.42 -1.02
C ALA A 300 17.05 5.27 0.37
N TRP A 301 17.72 4.18 0.62
CA TRP A 301 18.68 4.10 1.73
C TRP A 301 19.92 4.90 1.37
N THR A 302 20.47 5.64 2.31
CA THR A 302 21.70 6.42 2.10
C THR A 302 22.84 6.00 3.04
N GLN A 303 22.51 5.41 4.21
CA GLN A 303 23.47 4.90 5.15
C GLN A 303 22.89 3.79 6.01
N MET A 304 23.72 2.84 6.38
CA MET A 304 23.39 1.74 7.29
C MET A 304 24.43 1.66 8.40
N GLN A 305 23.97 1.47 9.66
CA GLN A 305 24.84 1.24 10.80
C GLN A 305 24.21 0.29 11.83
N CYS A 306 25.00 -0.65 12.32
CA CYS A 306 24.64 -1.53 13.42
C CYS A 306 25.46 -1.17 14.67
N SER A 307 24.85 -1.20 15.86
CA SER A 307 25.49 -0.86 17.13
C SER A 307 26.52 -1.88 17.61
N ALA A 308 26.45 -3.12 17.12
CA ALA A 308 27.31 -4.21 17.55
C ALA A 308 27.82 -5.04 16.37
N SER A 309 29.03 -5.57 16.50
CA SER A 309 29.53 -6.61 15.60
C SER A 309 28.89 -7.94 15.96
N VAL A 310 28.14 -8.52 15.01
CA VAL A 310 27.55 -9.85 15.16
C VAL A 310 28.42 -10.85 14.42
N ALA A 311 28.88 -11.88 15.09
CA ALA A 311 29.91 -12.80 14.58
C ALA A 311 29.52 -13.49 13.26
N THR A 312 28.21 -13.77 13.06
CA THR A 312 27.67 -14.30 11.81
C THR A 312 26.37 -13.58 11.47
N GLY A 313 26.09 -13.48 10.19
CA GLY A 313 24.84 -12.92 9.71
C GLY A 313 25.03 -12.00 8.51
N VAL A 314 24.02 -11.96 7.69
CA VAL A 314 23.91 -11.06 6.56
C VAL A 314 22.55 -10.41 6.63
N ILE A 315 22.51 -9.10 6.53
CA ILE A 315 21.28 -8.31 6.53
C ILE A 315 21.06 -7.67 5.17
N TRP A 316 19.80 -7.59 4.79
CA TRP A 316 19.36 -6.88 3.60
C TRP A 316 18.46 -5.71 4.00
N PHE A 317 18.85 -4.52 3.61
CA PHE A 317 18.03 -3.33 3.68
C PHE A 317 17.26 -3.25 2.38
N MET A 318 15.94 -3.40 2.47
CA MET A 318 15.05 -3.53 1.33
C MET A 318 14.10 -2.35 1.27
N ILE A 319 13.64 -2.02 0.07
CA ILE A 319 12.56 -1.04 -0.18
C ILE A 319 11.51 -1.71 -1.04
N GLY A 320 10.26 -1.58 -0.64
CA GLY A 320 9.11 -2.05 -1.39
C GLY A 320 8.00 -1.01 -1.48
N HIS A 321 7.13 -1.16 -2.47
CA HIS A 321 5.91 -0.37 -2.59
C HIS A 321 4.71 -1.30 -2.37
N PRO A 322 3.81 -1.04 -1.39
CA PRO A 322 2.71 -1.92 -1.08
C PRO A 322 1.66 -1.88 -2.19
N LEU A 323 1.15 -3.04 -2.60
CA LEU A 323 0.11 -3.14 -3.61
C LEU A 323 -1.23 -3.65 -3.04
N GLY A 324 -1.19 -4.44 -1.97
CA GLY A 324 -2.42 -4.90 -1.34
C GLY A 324 -2.21 -6.01 -0.33
N PHE A 325 -3.19 -6.17 0.56
CA PHE A 325 -3.19 -7.21 1.58
C PHE A 325 -4.24 -8.28 1.29
N MET A 326 -3.87 -9.52 1.58
CA MET A 326 -4.77 -10.67 1.60
C MET A 326 -4.81 -11.24 3.01
N SER A 327 -6.00 -11.47 3.56
CA SER A 327 -6.20 -12.09 4.87
C SER A 327 -6.88 -13.44 4.72
N PHE A 328 -6.40 -14.44 5.44
CA PHE A 328 -6.83 -15.83 5.33
C PHE A 328 -7.48 -16.32 6.65
N PRO A 329 -8.75 -16.00 6.87
CA PRO A 329 -9.47 -16.43 8.08
C PRO A 329 -9.84 -17.92 8.05
N VAL A 330 -9.69 -18.60 6.92
CA VAL A 330 -10.03 -20.01 6.74
C VAL A 330 -8.88 -20.76 6.09
N ILE A 331 -8.53 -21.93 6.64
CA ILE A 331 -7.47 -22.81 6.13
C ILE A 331 -7.88 -23.48 4.82
N ASN A 332 -6.93 -23.55 3.87
CA ASN A 332 -7.05 -24.28 2.59
C ASN A 332 -8.30 -23.89 1.77
N SER A 333 -8.87 -22.72 2.00
CA SER A 333 -10.00 -22.20 1.23
C SER A 333 -9.50 -21.15 0.24
N MET A 334 -9.85 -21.29 -1.03
CA MET A 334 -9.54 -20.29 -2.05
C MET A 334 -10.47 -19.09 -1.85
N LEU A 335 -9.91 -17.95 -1.44
CA LEU A 335 -10.64 -16.72 -1.18
C LEU A 335 -10.41 -15.73 -2.32
N PRO A 336 -11.46 -15.09 -2.83
CA PRO A 336 -11.33 -13.98 -3.77
C PRO A 336 -10.96 -12.69 -3.02
N PHE A 337 -10.05 -11.94 -3.60
CA PHE A 337 -9.66 -10.59 -3.16
C PHE A 337 -9.94 -9.63 -4.30
N ASP A 338 -10.71 -8.59 -4.01
CA ASP A 338 -11.11 -7.57 -4.97
C ASP A 338 -10.46 -6.23 -4.59
N TRP A 339 -9.51 -5.79 -5.40
CA TRP A 339 -8.86 -4.49 -5.24
C TRP A 339 -9.46 -3.41 -6.16
N LEU A 340 -10.34 -3.80 -7.08
CA LEU A 340 -11.01 -2.83 -7.96
C LEU A 340 -12.05 -2.01 -7.22
N THR A 341 -12.80 -2.65 -6.30
CA THR A 341 -13.88 -2.01 -5.54
C THR A 341 -13.52 -1.75 -4.07
N ASN A 342 -12.37 -2.21 -3.63
CA ASN A 342 -11.86 -2.04 -2.28
C ASN A 342 -11.06 -0.73 -2.13
N ARG A 343 -10.58 -0.45 -0.92
CA ARG A 343 -9.82 0.75 -0.55
C ARG A 343 -8.56 0.98 -1.38
N ASP A 344 -7.92 -0.11 -1.81
CA ASP A 344 -6.67 -0.06 -2.57
C ASP A 344 -6.85 0.40 -4.02
N GLN A 345 -8.10 0.56 -4.49
CA GLN A 345 -8.49 1.22 -5.75
C GLN A 345 -7.65 0.82 -6.96
N ALA A 346 -7.43 -0.49 -7.15
CA ALA A 346 -6.66 -1.03 -8.26
C ALA A 346 -5.26 -0.38 -8.37
N PRO A 347 -4.34 -0.64 -7.43
CA PRO A 347 -3.03 -0.02 -7.42
C PRO A 347 -2.28 -0.28 -8.73
N ARG A 348 -1.57 0.73 -9.21
CA ARG A 348 -0.77 0.62 -10.42
C ARG A 348 0.37 -0.38 -10.23
N VAL A 349 0.54 -1.26 -11.19
CA VAL A 349 1.70 -2.13 -11.32
C VAL A 349 2.59 -1.54 -12.40
N PHE A 350 3.71 -0.96 -11.98
CA PHE A 350 4.65 -0.32 -12.91
C PHE A 350 5.23 -1.31 -13.92
N ASP A 351 5.63 -0.80 -15.06
CA ASP A 351 6.39 -1.54 -16.03
C ASP A 351 7.68 -2.05 -15.38
N SER A 352 7.99 -3.30 -15.62
CA SER A 352 9.12 -3.96 -14.99
C SER A 352 9.01 -4.12 -13.45
N ALA A 353 7.81 -4.06 -12.85
CA ALA A 353 7.63 -4.30 -11.43
C ALA A 353 8.10 -5.70 -11.01
N CYS A 354 8.78 -5.77 -9.88
CA CYS A 354 9.25 -6.99 -9.25
C CYS A 354 8.29 -7.40 -8.12
N ILE A 355 7.19 -8.05 -8.45
CA ILE A 355 6.19 -8.43 -7.46
C ILE A 355 6.72 -9.51 -6.54
N ALA A 356 6.64 -9.24 -5.24
CA ALA A 356 7.07 -10.11 -4.16
C ALA A 356 6.03 -10.14 -3.02
N PHE A 357 6.31 -10.94 -1.99
CA PHE A 357 5.38 -11.17 -0.90
C PHE A 357 6.08 -11.08 0.47
N LEU A 358 5.40 -10.45 1.44
CA LEU A 358 5.70 -10.58 2.86
C LEU A 358 4.56 -11.33 3.56
N GLU A 359 4.90 -12.10 4.58
CA GLU A 359 3.98 -12.72 5.54
C GLU A 359 4.00 -11.88 6.83
N PRO A 360 3.13 -10.86 6.96
CA PRO A 360 3.06 -10.04 8.16
C PRO A 360 2.52 -10.85 9.33
N LEU A 361 3.10 -10.63 10.51
CA LEU A 361 2.54 -11.08 11.79
C LEU A 361 2.16 -12.56 11.83
N LYS A 362 3.11 -13.46 11.58
CA LYS A 362 2.86 -14.93 11.62
C LYS A 362 1.98 -15.33 12.79
N PRO A 363 0.85 -16.03 12.56
CA PRO A 363 -0.02 -16.51 13.63
C PRO A 363 0.50 -17.80 14.31
N ALA A 364 1.40 -18.52 13.65
CA ALA A 364 1.94 -19.80 14.10
C ALA A 364 3.42 -19.95 13.75
N THR A 365 4.12 -20.85 14.44
CA THR A 365 5.54 -21.16 14.18
C THR A 365 5.75 -22.00 12.92
N THR A 366 4.71 -22.70 12.46
CA THR A 366 4.78 -23.57 11.28
C THR A 366 4.94 -22.81 9.98
N ALA A 367 5.56 -23.43 8.99
CA ALA A 367 5.60 -22.93 7.64
C ALA A 367 4.19 -22.83 7.06
N THR A 368 3.89 -21.74 6.36
CA THR A 368 2.61 -21.52 5.68
C THR A 368 2.79 -21.68 4.19
N THR A 369 1.97 -22.50 3.57
CA THR A 369 1.90 -22.58 2.11
C THR A 369 0.80 -21.63 1.62
N TYR A 370 1.19 -20.72 0.73
CA TYR A 370 0.29 -19.81 0.02
C TYR A 370 0.19 -20.25 -1.43
N THR A 371 -1.02 -20.46 -1.91
CA THR A 371 -1.28 -20.81 -3.31
C THR A 371 -2.36 -19.91 -3.87
N GLY A 372 -2.14 -19.36 -5.06
CA GLY A 372 -3.13 -18.48 -5.66
C GLY A 372 -2.71 -17.94 -7.02
N ARG A 373 -3.42 -16.90 -7.43
CA ARG A 373 -3.08 -16.11 -8.61
C ARG A 373 -3.39 -14.64 -8.38
N LEU A 374 -2.55 -13.77 -8.90
CA LEU A 374 -2.82 -12.35 -9.01
C LEU A 374 -3.41 -12.04 -10.37
N VAL A 375 -4.28 -11.05 -10.42
CA VAL A 375 -4.95 -10.59 -11.64
C VAL A 375 -4.68 -9.11 -11.85
N THR A 376 -4.12 -8.76 -13.01
CA THR A 376 -4.01 -7.36 -13.45
C THR A 376 -4.90 -7.11 -14.65
N THR A 377 -5.30 -5.85 -14.83
CA THR A 377 -5.97 -5.36 -16.04
C THR A 377 -5.27 -4.09 -16.50
N SER A 378 -5.08 -3.96 -17.81
CA SER A 378 -4.42 -2.78 -18.36
C SER A 378 -5.46 -1.70 -18.68
N ALA A 379 -5.22 -0.49 -18.16
CA ALA A 379 -5.97 0.70 -18.51
C ALA A 379 -5.55 1.24 -19.89
N ALA A 380 -6.38 2.11 -20.46
CA ALA A 380 -6.03 2.82 -21.69
C ALA A 380 -4.85 3.78 -21.47
N ALA A 381 -4.12 4.07 -22.56
CA ALA A 381 -3.12 5.14 -22.57
C ALA A 381 -3.79 6.51 -22.50
#